data_3e74e2c6a21fadff5ab0e6b9c391551d
#
_entry.id   3e74e2c6a21fadff5ab0e6b9c391551d
#
_cell.length_a   1.000
_cell.length_b   1.000
_cell.length_c   1.000
_cell.angle_alpha   90.00
_cell.angle_beta   90.00
_cell.angle_gamma   90.00
#
_symmetry.space_group_name_H-M   'P 1'
#
loop_
_entity.id
_entity.type
_entity.pdbx_description
1 polymer ?
#
loop_
_entity_poly.entity_id
_entity_poly.type
_entity_poly.pdbx_seq_one_letter_code
_entity_poly.pdbx_strand_id
1 'polypeptide(L)'
;MLLNSEYSAKYLQQLWKKVRKQGGLCTGITQNVVDLLQNYTTTTMLANSEFVALLKQANTDSSKMAEVIGVSDAQLRFVTNSQSGMGLLKCGNVVIPFDNQIGKDTSLYKLYNINIHEKIAEQRDIWCLSPAKKYKLYKSSI
;
A
#
# COMPACT_ATOMS: atom_id res chain seq x y z
N MET A 1 13.48 3.67 12.24
CA MET A 1 12.15 4.14 11.82
C MET A 1 11.77 5.38 12.65
N LEU A 2 11.20 6.42 12.06
CA LEU A 2 10.87 7.70 12.74
C LEU A 2 9.98 7.54 14.00
N LEU A 3 9.18 6.50 14.04
CA LEU A 3 8.25 6.23 15.14
C LEU A 3 8.87 5.49 16.34
N ASN A 4 10.12 5.05 16.25
CA ASN A 4 10.81 4.35 17.35
C ASN A 4 11.35 5.32 18.42
N SER A 5 11.50 6.59 18.09
CA SER A 5 11.85 7.63 19.06
C SER A 5 10.58 8.25 19.65
N GLU A 6 10.47 8.29 20.95
CA GLU A 6 9.33 8.89 21.66
C GLU A 6 9.12 10.37 21.27
N TYR A 7 10.21 11.09 21.12
CA TYR A 7 10.17 12.50 20.70
C TYR A 7 9.58 12.67 19.29
N SER A 8 10.07 11.88 18.33
CA SER A 8 9.58 11.92 16.95
C SER A 8 8.12 11.49 16.86
N ALA A 9 7.70 10.46 17.61
CA ALA A 9 6.33 10.00 17.64
C ALA A 9 5.37 11.07 18.19
N LYS A 10 5.74 11.75 19.28
CA LYS A 10 4.97 12.88 19.85
C LYS A 10 4.87 14.06 18.87
N TYR A 11 5.97 14.40 18.22
CA TYR A 11 5.98 15.46 17.20
C TYR A 11 5.03 15.15 16.04
N LEU A 12 5.13 13.94 15.49
CA LEU A 12 4.25 13.48 14.40
C LEU A 12 2.77 13.44 14.82
N GLN A 13 2.48 13.02 16.04
CA GLN A 13 1.10 13.06 16.57
C GLN A 13 0.55 14.48 16.65
N GLN A 14 1.36 15.44 17.11
CA GLN A 14 0.95 16.84 17.17
C GLN A 14 0.73 17.41 15.77
N LEU A 15 1.61 17.07 14.82
CA LEU A 15 1.48 17.47 13.43
C LEU A 15 0.17 16.88 12.83
N TRP A 16 -0.09 15.59 13.05
CA TRP A 16 -1.28 14.91 12.58
C TRP A 16 -2.58 15.57 13.04
N LYS A 17 -2.61 16.00 14.31
CA LYS A 17 -3.77 16.70 14.88
C LYS A 17 -3.93 18.14 14.40
N LYS A 18 -2.84 18.83 14.09
CA LYS A 18 -2.84 20.27 13.79
C LYS A 18 -2.89 20.59 12.29
N VAL A 19 -2.35 19.72 11.44
CA VAL A 19 -2.18 19.96 10.00
C VAL A 19 -3.50 20.32 9.31
N ARG A 20 -4.60 19.66 9.70
CA ARG A 20 -5.93 19.92 9.16
C ARG A 20 -6.39 21.38 9.42
N LYS A 21 -6.09 21.93 10.60
CA LYS A 21 -6.44 23.32 10.93
C LYS A 21 -5.66 24.33 10.10
N GLN A 22 -4.55 23.92 9.53
CA GLN A 22 -3.68 24.75 8.68
C GLN A 22 -3.92 24.50 7.18
N GLY A 23 -4.99 23.78 6.82
CA GLY A 23 -5.31 23.44 5.44
C GLY A 23 -4.37 22.42 4.81
N GLY A 24 -3.56 21.74 5.60
CA GLY A 24 -2.63 20.71 5.14
C GLY A 24 -3.22 19.29 5.22
N LEU A 25 -2.55 18.37 4.56
CA LEU A 25 -2.85 16.93 4.55
C LEU A 25 -1.63 16.15 4.99
N CYS A 26 -1.82 15.18 5.90
CA CYS A 26 -0.78 14.24 6.29
C CYS A 26 -1.15 12.84 5.78
N THR A 27 -0.23 12.18 5.09
CA THR A 27 -0.37 10.79 4.67
C THR A 27 0.73 9.94 5.26
N GLY A 28 0.37 8.88 5.94
CA GLY A 28 1.29 7.87 6.45
C GLY A 28 1.18 6.58 5.62
N ILE A 29 2.32 6.03 5.21
CA ILE A 29 2.40 4.76 4.50
C ILE A 29 3.25 3.81 5.33
N THR A 30 2.73 2.62 5.61
CA THR A 30 3.45 1.57 6.32
C THR A 30 3.21 0.21 5.68
N GLN A 31 4.20 -0.66 5.73
CA GLN A 31 4.08 -2.06 5.33
C GLN A 31 3.72 -2.96 6.52
N ASN A 32 4.02 -2.52 7.73
CA ASN A 32 3.81 -3.30 8.94
C ASN A 32 2.84 -2.56 9.89
N VAL A 33 1.61 -3.03 9.93
CA VAL A 33 0.58 -2.46 10.80
C VAL A 33 0.84 -2.80 12.27
N VAL A 34 1.49 -3.94 12.56
CA VAL A 34 1.81 -4.37 13.93
C VAL A 34 2.63 -3.31 14.66
N ASP A 35 3.62 -2.73 13.99
CA ASP A 35 4.45 -1.67 14.58
C ASP A 35 3.64 -0.43 14.96
N LEU A 36 2.58 -0.12 14.19
CA LEU A 36 1.67 0.98 14.51
C LEU A 36 0.80 0.67 15.72
N LEU A 37 0.43 -0.58 15.95
CA LEU A 37 -0.45 -0.99 17.02
C LEU A 37 0.27 -1.19 18.36
N GLN A 38 1.60 -1.26 18.38
CA GLN A 38 2.39 -1.40 19.60
C GLN A 38 2.49 -0.11 20.41
N ASN A 39 2.36 1.04 19.79
CA ASN A 39 2.54 2.33 20.43
C ASN A 39 1.22 3.10 20.48
N TYR A 40 0.83 3.54 21.69
CA TYR A 40 -0.38 4.37 21.90
C TYR A 40 -0.44 5.58 20.97
N THR A 41 0.69 6.25 20.76
CA THR A 41 0.77 7.44 19.90
C THR A 41 0.38 7.14 18.45
N THR A 42 0.93 6.06 17.91
CA THR A 42 0.67 5.65 16.52
C THR A 42 -0.73 5.06 16.33
N THR A 43 -1.21 4.30 17.33
CA THR A 43 -2.60 3.83 17.37
C THR A 43 -3.59 5.01 17.35
N THR A 44 -3.30 6.06 18.14
CA THR A 44 -4.11 7.28 18.14
C THR A 44 -4.08 8.02 16.79
N MET A 45 -2.94 8.05 16.11
CA MET A 45 -2.84 8.64 14.77
C MET A 45 -3.70 7.88 13.76
N LEU A 46 -3.66 6.55 13.79
CA LEU A 46 -4.46 5.70 12.93
C LEU A 46 -5.97 5.88 13.20
N ALA A 47 -6.38 5.88 14.47
CA ALA A 47 -7.77 6.09 14.86
C ALA A 47 -8.33 7.47 14.45
N ASN A 48 -7.47 8.49 14.39
CA ASN A 48 -7.84 9.85 13.95
C ASN A 48 -7.66 10.08 12.45
N SER A 49 -7.36 9.04 11.66
CA SER A 49 -7.25 9.14 10.21
C SER A 49 -8.63 9.05 9.58
N GLU A 50 -8.99 10.05 8.79
CA GLU A 50 -10.27 10.11 8.06
C GLU A 50 -10.34 9.07 6.94
N PHE A 51 -9.21 8.90 6.23
CA PHE A 51 -9.08 7.94 5.15
C PHE A 51 -8.05 6.89 5.53
N VAL A 52 -8.43 5.62 5.42
CA VAL A 52 -7.53 4.48 5.64
C VAL A 52 -7.66 3.51 4.47
N ALA A 53 -6.60 3.36 3.70
CA ALA A 53 -6.52 2.35 2.65
C ALA A 53 -5.80 1.10 3.19
N LEU A 54 -6.52 0.00 3.24
CA LEU A 54 -6.02 -1.31 3.66
C LEU A 54 -5.77 -2.15 2.42
N LEU A 55 -4.52 -2.33 2.08
CA LEU A 55 -4.08 -3.30 1.07
C LEU A 55 -3.87 -4.67 1.72
N LYS A 56 -3.56 -5.68 0.91
CA LYS A 56 -3.30 -7.04 1.40
C LYS A 56 -2.37 -7.04 2.61
N GLN A 57 -2.82 -7.68 3.69
CA GLN A 57 -2.09 -7.83 4.94
C GLN A 57 -1.87 -9.31 5.26
N ALA A 58 -0.82 -9.59 6.02
CA ALA A 58 -0.64 -10.91 6.62
C ALA A 58 -1.67 -11.13 7.77
N ASN A 59 -1.97 -12.38 8.09
CA ASN A 59 -2.96 -12.74 9.12
C ASN A 59 -2.56 -12.42 10.57
N THR A 60 -1.38 -11.85 10.77
CA THR A 60 -0.86 -11.49 12.09
C THR A 60 -1.62 -10.28 12.67
N ASP A 61 -2.15 -10.41 13.89
CA ASP A 61 -2.81 -9.36 14.67
C ASP A 61 -4.06 -8.69 14.03
N SER A 62 -4.78 -9.48 13.24
CA SER A 62 -5.95 -9.03 12.52
C SER A 62 -7.08 -8.48 13.41
N SER A 63 -7.32 -9.07 14.58
CA SER A 63 -8.39 -8.65 15.50
C SER A 63 -8.14 -7.26 16.10
N LYS A 64 -6.92 -6.98 16.54
CA LYS A 64 -6.56 -5.68 17.10
C LYS A 64 -6.60 -4.57 16.04
N MET A 65 -6.21 -4.90 14.81
CA MET A 65 -6.34 -3.98 13.68
C MET A 65 -7.81 -3.68 13.36
N ALA A 66 -8.67 -4.70 13.36
CA ALA A 66 -10.10 -4.54 13.13
C ALA A 66 -10.73 -3.59 14.16
N GLU A 67 -10.40 -3.77 15.44
CA GLU A 67 -10.87 -2.92 16.52
C GLU A 67 -10.46 -1.45 16.35
N VAL A 68 -9.16 -1.19 16.12
CA VAL A 68 -8.63 0.18 16.00
C VAL A 68 -9.15 0.90 14.75
N ILE A 69 -9.25 0.20 13.64
CA ILE A 69 -9.73 0.78 12.38
C ILE A 69 -11.26 0.80 12.33
N GLY A 70 -11.94 -0.03 13.12
CA GLY A 70 -13.40 -0.15 13.12
C GLY A 70 -13.93 -0.84 11.86
N VAL A 71 -13.30 -1.93 11.45
CA VAL A 71 -13.75 -2.81 10.37
C VAL A 71 -14.19 -4.15 10.93
N SER A 72 -15.14 -4.81 10.29
CA SER A 72 -15.61 -6.13 10.72
C SER A 72 -14.62 -7.24 10.36
N ASP A 73 -14.71 -8.38 11.06
CA ASP A 73 -13.90 -9.55 10.74
C ASP A 73 -14.10 -10.06 9.31
N ALA A 74 -15.31 -9.92 8.76
CA ALA A 74 -15.60 -10.27 7.38
C ALA A 74 -14.85 -9.37 6.39
N GLN A 75 -14.83 -8.06 6.64
CA GLN A 75 -14.08 -7.09 5.86
C GLN A 75 -12.57 -7.33 5.96
N LEU A 76 -12.09 -7.66 7.15
CA LEU A 76 -10.69 -7.98 7.36
C LEU A 76 -10.26 -9.24 6.62
N ARG A 77 -11.08 -10.31 6.66
CA ARG A 77 -10.84 -11.53 5.85
C ARG A 77 -10.80 -11.24 4.35
N PHE A 78 -11.60 -10.28 3.88
CA PHE A 78 -11.51 -9.84 2.48
C PHE A 78 -10.12 -9.30 2.17
N VAL A 79 -9.56 -8.43 3.02
CA VAL A 79 -8.22 -7.84 2.82
C VAL A 79 -7.12 -8.91 2.87
N THR A 80 -7.16 -9.82 3.83
CA THR A 80 -6.14 -10.87 4.00
C THR A 80 -6.12 -11.85 2.84
N ASN A 81 -7.29 -12.15 2.27
CA ASN A 81 -7.45 -13.09 1.14
C ASN A 81 -7.40 -12.40 -0.24
N SER A 82 -7.35 -11.06 -0.29
CA SER A 82 -7.35 -10.32 -1.55
C SER A 82 -6.06 -10.53 -2.34
N GLN A 83 -6.14 -10.29 -3.64
CA GLN A 83 -4.97 -10.24 -4.50
C GLN A 83 -4.23 -8.90 -4.36
N SER A 84 -3.00 -8.84 -4.88
CA SER A 84 -2.24 -7.58 -4.96
C SER A 84 -3.00 -6.55 -5.79
N GLY A 85 -3.11 -5.32 -5.29
CA GLY A 85 -3.88 -4.24 -5.92
C GLY A 85 -5.33 -4.13 -5.45
N MET A 86 -5.84 -5.12 -4.72
CA MET A 86 -7.17 -5.08 -4.09
C MET A 86 -7.07 -4.68 -2.62
N GLY A 87 -8.13 -4.10 -2.08
CA GLY A 87 -8.17 -3.71 -0.69
C GLY A 87 -9.48 -3.09 -0.24
N LEU A 88 -9.46 -2.47 0.93
CA LEU A 88 -10.57 -1.70 1.48
C LEU A 88 -10.16 -0.25 1.65
N LEU A 89 -11.04 0.66 1.28
CA LEU A 89 -10.94 2.07 1.58
C LEU A 89 -11.98 2.42 2.63
N LYS A 90 -11.53 2.84 3.80
CA LYS A 90 -12.38 3.43 4.85
C LYS A 90 -12.35 4.96 4.72
N CYS A 91 -13.52 5.56 4.74
CA CYS A 91 -13.73 7.00 4.79
C CYS A 91 -14.78 7.30 5.86
N GLY A 92 -14.37 7.82 7.01
CA GLY A 92 -15.24 7.97 8.17
C GLY A 92 -15.83 6.61 8.59
N ASN A 93 -17.16 6.48 8.51
CA ASN A 93 -17.87 5.26 8.85
C ASN A 93 -18.15 4.34 7.64
N VAL A 94 -17.80 4.76 6.44
CA VAL A 94 -18.04 3.99 5.22
C VAL A 94 -16.81 3.19 4.88
N VAL A 95 -17.01 1.90 4.58
CA VAL A 95 -15.94 0.99 4.15
C VAL A 95 -16.31 0.41 2.80
N ILE A 96 -15.48 0.64 1.80
CA ILE A 96 -15.72 0.25 0.40
C ILE A 96 -14.59 -0.67 -0.06
N PRO A 97 -14.89 -1.86 -0.59
CA PRO A 97 -13.89 -2.66 -1.28
C PRO A 97 -13.50 -1.98 -2.60
N PHE A 98 -12.24 -2.06 -2.95
CA PHE A 98 -11.75 -1.56 -4.23
C PHE A 98 -10.85 -2.59 -4.91
N ASP A 99 -10.84 -2.53 -6.24
CA ASP A 99 -9.94 -3.27 -7.11
C ASP A 99 -9.21 -2.26 -7.99
N ASN A 100 -7.91 -2.16 -7.80
CA ASN A 100 -7.02 -1.31 -8.59
C ASN A 100 -5.90 -2.17 -9.20
N GLN A 101 -6.27 -3.33 -9.73
CA GLN A 101 -5.34 -4.21 -10.44
C GLN A 101 -5.03 -3.60 -11.80
N ILE A 102 -3.76 -3.34 -12.03
CA ILE A 102 -3.27 -2.80 -13.30
C ILE A 102 -2.88 -3.97 -14.21
N GLY A 103 -3.42 -3.99 -15.44
CA GLY A 103 -3.09 -5.02 -16.42
C GLY A 103 -1.58 -5.04 -16.72
N LYS A 104 -1.00 -6.24 -16.78
CA LYS A 104 0.44 -6.44 -16.96
C LYS A 104 0.97 -5.94 -18.31
N ASP A 105 0.11 -5.82 -19.30
CA ASP A 105 0.38 -5.33 -20.64
C ASP A 105 0.47 -3.80 -20.73
N THR A 106 -0.01 -3.10 -19.71
CA THR A 106 -0.04 -1.62 -19.67
C THR A 106 1.35 -1.02 -19.48
N SER A 107 1.57 0.17 -20.07
CA SER A 107 2.80 0.93 -19.86
C SER A 107 3.03 1.29 -18.39
N LEU A 108 1.94 1.55 -17.67
CA LEU A 108 1.98 1.88 -16.24
C LEU A 108 2.51 0.70 -15.41
N TYR A 109 2.02 -0.52 -15.68
CA TYR A 109 2.52 -1.72 -15.01
C TYR A 109 4.02 -1.91 -15.26
N LYS A 110 4.46 -1.82 -16.51
CA LYS A 110 5.88 -1.98 -16.89
C LYS A 110 6.79 -0.96 -16.21
N LEU A 111 6.31 0.29 -16.06
CA LEU A 111 7.07 1.35 -15.42
C LEU A 111 7.25 1.12 -13.92
N TYR A 112 6.19 0.70 -13.21
CA TYR A 112 6.19 0.54 -11.75
C TYR A 112 6.45 -0.89 -11.27
N ASN A 113 6.52 -1.87 -12.17
CA ASN A 113 6.81 -3.25 -11.80
C ASN A 113 8.24 -3.37 -11.26
N ILE A 114 8.34 -3.71 -9.97
CA ILE A 114 9.61 -3.98 -9.27
C ILE A 114 9.92 -5.48 -9.14
N ASN A 115 9.10 -6.34 -9.72
CA ASN A 115 9.29 -7.79 -9.65
C ASN A 115 10.48 -8.21 -10.52
N ILE A 116 11.60 -8.48 -9.86
CA ILE A 116 12.87 -8.85 -10.51
C ILE A 116 12.71 -10.12 -11.37
N HIS A 117 11.91 -11.08 -10.90
CA HIS A 117 11.71 -12.35 -11.62
C HIS A 117 10.96 -12.14 -12.94
N GLU A 118 9.97 -11.27 -12.98
CA GLU A 118 9.27 -10.92 -14.22
C GLU A 118 10.20 -10.17 -15.18
N LYS A 119 10.97 -9.22 -14.69
CA LYS A 119 11.96 -8.49 -15.51
C LYS A 119 13.04 -9.40 -16.11
N ILE A 120 13.52 -10.37 -15.35
CA ILE A 120 14.50 -11.36 -15.83
C ILE A 120 13.85 -12.29 -16.87
N ALA A 121 12.59 -12.68 -16.70
CA ALA A 121 11.88 -13.49 -17.67
C ALA A 121 11.70 -12.73 -19.00
N GLU A 122 11.24 -11.48 -18.96
CA GLU A 122 11.14 -10.62 -20.14
C GLU A 122 12.48 -10.43 -20.86
N GLN A 123 13.57 -10.24 -20.10
CA GLN A 123 14.91 -10.14 -20.67
C GLN A 123 15.34 -11.46 -21.34
N ARG A 124 15.09 -12.62 -20.73
CA ARG A 124 15.42 -13.91 -21.34
C ARG A 124 14.67 -14.13 -22.64
N ASP A 125 13.38 -13.80 -22.68
CA ASP A 125 12.58 -13.91 -23.89
C ASP A 125 13.12 -13.04 -25.03
N ILE A 126 13.61 -11.83 -24.71
CA ILE A 126 14.28 -10.96 -25.69
C ILE A 126 15.60 -11.59 -26.18
N TRP A 127 16.38 -12.22 -25.29
CA TRP A 127 17.64 -12.88 -25.69
C TRP A 127 17.42 -14.12 -26.58
N CYS A 128 16.32 -14.80 -26.39
CA CYS A 128 15.93 -15.96 -27.22
C CYS A 128 15.37 -15.59 -28.61
N LEU A 129 15.09 -14.30 -28.86
CA LEU A 129 14.60 -13.83 -30.15
C LEU A 129 15.71 -13.82 -31.22
N SER A 130 15.34 -14.15 -32.47
CA SER A 130 16.25 -14.02 -33.61
C SER A 130 16.72 -12.57 -33.80
N PRO A 131 17.90 -12.32 -34.36
CA PRO A 131 18.46 -10.98 -34.56
C PRO A 131 17.50 -10.02 -35.29
N ALA A 132 16.73 -10.50 -36.24
CA ALA A 132 15.74 -9.71 -36.98
C ALA A 132 14.57 -9.26 -36.12
N LYS A 133 14.11 -10.06 -35.14
CA LYS A 133 13.05 -9.70 -34.19
C LYS A 133 13.56 -8.71 -33.14
N LYS A 134 14.82 -8.84 -32.69
CA LYS A 134 15.46 -7.88 -31.80
C LYS A 134 15.53 -6.49 -32.43
N TYR A 135 15.89 -6.42 -33.70
CA TYR A 135 16.00 -5.14 -34.41
C TYR A 135 14.63 -4.44 -34.58
N LYS A 136 13.55 -5.21 -34.80
CA LYS A 136 12.18 -4.66 -34.87
C LYS A 136 11.71 -4.06 -33.54
N LEU A 137 11.99 -4.73 -32.42
CA LEU A 137 11.66 -4.23 -31.07
C LEU A 137 12.41 -2.93 -30.74
N TYR A 138 13.68 -2.85 -31.12
CA TYR A 138 14.49 -1.65 -30.90
C TYR A 138 13.97 -0.43 -31.70
N LYS A 139 13.48 -0.65 -32.93
CA LYS A 139 12.92 0.41 -33.77
C LYS A 139 11.52 0.91 -33.34
N SER A 140 10.75 0.10 -32.59
CA SER A 140 9.42 0.49 -32.09
C SER A 140 9.47 1.20 -30.72
N SER A 141 10.66 1.34 -30.12
CA SER A 141 10.88 1.98 -28.81
C SER A 141 11.51 3.37 -28.90
N ILE A 142 11.71 3.88 -30.14
CA ILE A 142 12.11 5.24 -30.46
C ILE A 142 10.92 5.96 -31.11
#